data_070c8863adb0bda9b214089450cc4624
#
_entry.id   070c8863adb0bda9b214089450cc4624
#
_cell.length_a   1.000
_cell.length_b   1.000
_cell.length_c   1.000
_cell.angle_alpha   90.00
_cell.angle_beta   90.00
_cell.angle_gamma   90.00
#
_symmetry.space_group_name_H-M   'P 1'
#
loop_
_entity.id
_entity.type
_entity.pdbx_description
1 polymer ?
#
loop_
_entity_poly.entity_id
_entity_poly.type
_entity_poly.pdbx_seq_one_letter_code
_entity_poly.pdbx_strand_id
1 'polypeptide(L)'
;HGILFVLVLIPGLVHIFWAVRENDSERRSELLQRTRLLASAINPAAIKALQGTEEDLQNPEYHRLKQNFDIIRQAYPDLRFLYLVGKRNQDEIFFFLHNVPRDSLDSLSPGEVYHEATPAFRQAVSKATELVEGPFEDRWGVWVSVLVPIIDPQTNIAVASFGVDVGAFKWKAKTALSVLSGIFVTAIMIILGLGFCFLHQDQSPDGGRPNGWRRTLEPTMAAIIGALMTVFIAWRFHVMEQKQRQLVFAQLAESQTSIVAKKLSHGDFTELESLANLFASSDEVTYDEFKTFTRHLTQKAMVHRWAWIEPVQATERTAFEQRQRAAGQDGFFIKDPTPDGKTERAAERDIYFPIIYSVSL
;
A
#
# COMPACT_ATOMS: atom_id res chain seq x y z
N HIS A 1 47.34 -23.27 -14.49
CA HIS A 1 45.92 -23.43 -14.84
C HIS A 1 45.01 -23.37 -13.60
N GLY A 2 45.37 -24.02 -12.45
CA GLY A 2 44.56 -23.96 -11.21
C GLY A 2 44.36 -22.57 -10.64
N ILE A 3 45.38 -21.71 -10.70
CA ILE A 3 45.31 -20.32 -10.21
C ILE A 3 44.35 -19.49 -11.05
N LEU A 4 44.34 -19.68 -12.36
CA LEU A 4 43.40 -18.96 -13.26
C LEU A 4 41.93 -19.36 -12.99
N PHE A 5 41.69 -20.64 -12.73
CA PHE A 5 40.36 -21.15 -12.38
C PHE A 5 39.86 -20.57 -11.06
N VAL A 6 40.73 -20.46 -10.05
CA VAL A 6 40.41 -19.83 -8.76
C VAL A 6 40.13 -18.34 -8.93
N LEU A 7 40.93 -17.63 -9.77
CA LEU A 7 40.75 -16.20 -10.07
C LEU A 7 39.44 -15.91 -10.80
N VAL A 8 38.83 -16.86 -11.48
CA VAL A 8 37.52 -16.70 -12.15
C VAL A 8 36.36 -17.10 -11.22
N LEU A 9 36.51 -18.21 -10.48
CA LEU A 9 35.44 -18.72 -9.60
C LEU A 9 35.16 -17.82 -8.41
N ILE A 10 36.20 -17.28 -7.75
CA ILE A 10 36.01 -16.44 -6.57
C ILE A 10 35.19 -15.18 -6.89
N PRO A 11 35.51 -14.35 -7.90
CA PRO A 11 34.68 -13.21 -8.26
C PRO A 11 33.26 -13.60 -8.67
N GLY A 12 33.07 -14.73 -9.36
CA GLY A 12 31.75 -15.26 -9.72
C GLY A 12 30.89 -15.59 -8.50
N LEU A 13 31.44 -16.28 -7.52
CA LEU A 13 30.78 -16.63 -6.27
C LEU A 13 30.46 -15.37 -5.44
N VAL A 14 31.43 -14.44 -5.35
CA VAL A 14 31.24 -13.15 -4.67
C VAL A 14 30.12 -12.36 -5.35
N HIS A 15 30.08 -12.33 -6.68
CA HIS A 15 29.02 -11.65 -7.43
C HIS A 15 27.64 -12.29 -7.18
N ILE A 16 27.53 -13.63 -7.19
CA ILE A 16 26.28 -14.33 -6.88
C ILE A 16 25.83 -14.00 -5.47
N PHE A 17 26.71 -14.08 -4.48
CA PHE A 17 26.39 -13.77 -3.09
C PHE A 17 25.92 -12.33 -2.92
N TRP A 18 26.62 -11.37 -3.54
CA TRP A 18 26.24 -9.96 -3.52
C TRP A 18 24.89 -9.73 -4.19
N ALA A 19 24.64 -10.31 -5.36
CA ALA A 19 23.39 -10.18 -6.10
C ALA A 19 22.18 -10.74 -5.33
N VAL A 20 22.35 -11.86 -4.62
CA VAL A 20 21.32 -12.45 -3.75
C VAL A 20 20.99 -11.49 -2.61
N ARG A 21 22.02 -10.98 -1.93
CA ARG A 21 21.86 -10.09 -0.77
C ARG A 21 21.22 -8.76 -1.15
N GLU A 22 21.64 -8.15 -2.25
CA GLU A 22 21.10 -6.91 -2.77
C GLU A 22 19.60 -7.07 -3.13
N ASN A 23 19.27 -8.15 -3.85
CA ASN A 23 17.88 -8.41 -4.24
C ASN A 23 16.98 -8.68 -3.02
N ASP A 24 17.46 -9.39 -1.99
CA ASP A 24 16.70 -9.60 -0.75
C ASP A 24 16.47 -8.27 -0.03
N SER A 25 17.48 -7.41 0.06
CA SER A 25 17.39 -6.09 0.66
C SER A 25 16.41 -5.17 -0.09
N GLU A 26 16.49 -5.11 -1.42
CA GLU A 26 15.56 -4.34 -2.26
C GLU A 26 14.11 -4.80 -2.03
N ARG A 27 13.86 -6.11 -2.01
CA ARG A 27 12.52 -6.67 -1.80
C ARG A 27 11.95 -6.39 -0.42
N ARG A 28 12.80 -6.45 0.62
CA ARG A 28 12.41 -6.08 1.99
C ARG A 28 12.00 -4.61 2.04
N SER A 29 12.77 -3.75 1.40
CA SER A 29 12.46 -2.32 1.30
C SER A 29 11.15 -2.07 0.52
N GLU A 30 10.96 -2.75 -0.62
CA GLU A 30 9.72 -2.65 -1.42
C GLU A 30 8.49 -3.11 -0.62
N LEU A 31 8.59 -4.26 0.08
CA LEU A 31 7.50 -4.77 0.90
C LEU A 31 7.18 -3.82 2.06
N LEU A 32 8.21 -3.25 2.70
CA LEU A 32 8.02 -2.26 3.76
C LEU A 32 7.32 -1.00 3.24
N GLN A 33 7.75 -0.44 2.11
CA GLN A 33 7.11 0.73 1.51
C GLN A 33 5.64 0.46 1.17
N ARG A 34 5.35 -0.69 0.57
CA ARG A 34 3.99 -1.12 0.27
C ARG A 34 3.14 -1.25 1.54
N THR A 35 3.71 -1.85 2.59
CA THR A 35 3.02 -1.99 3.88
C THR A 35 2.75 -0.64 4.55
N ARG A 36 3.67 0.33 4.45
CA ARG A 36 3.46 1.71 4.92
C ARG A 36 2.26 2.37 4.23
N LEU A 37 2.16 2.23 2.90
CA LEU A 37 1.04 2.76 2.13
C LEU A 37 -0.29 2.14 2.58
N LEU A 38 -0.32 0.82 2.76
CA LEU A 38 -1.52 0.13 3.24
C LEU A 38 -1.88 0.55 4.67
N ALA A 39 -0.90 0.67 5.56
CA ALA A 39 -1.09 1.13 6.93
C ALA A 39 -1.64 2.57 6.99
N SER A 40 -1.15 3.47 6.11
CA SER A 40 -1.61 4.87 6.06
C SER A 40 -3.08 5.03 5.63
N ALA A 41 -3.64 4.02 4.95
CA ALA A 41 -5.04 3.99 4.56
C ALA A 41 -5.99 3.52 5.69
N ILE A 42 -5.42 3.00 6.80
CA ILE A 42 -6.22 2.53 7.94
C ILE A 42 -6.51 3.70 8.88
N ASN A 43 -7.80 3.94 9.16
CA ASN A 43 -8.20 5.01 10.07
C ASN A 43 -7.89 4.64 11.53
N PRO A 44 -7.03 5.38 12.25
CA PRO A 44 -6.73 5.13 13.66
C PRO A 44 -7.96 5.20 14.57
N ALA A 45 -8.95 6.03 14.26
CA ALA A 45 -10.16 6.15 15.04
C ALA A 45 -11.00 4.86 15.01
N ALA A 46 -11.03 4.15 13.88
CA ALA A 46 -11.70 2.86 13.77
C ALA A 46 -11.04 1.79 14.67
N ILE A 47 -9.71 1.82 14.81
CA ILE A 47 -8.98 0.90 15.69
C ILE A 47 -9.24 1.23 17.16
N LYS A 48 -9.30 2.52 17.53
CA LYS A 48 -9.60 2.95 18.90
C LYS A 48 -11.01 2.53 19.37
N ALA A 49 -11.94 2.28 18.44
CA ALA A 49 -13.26 1.78 18.76
C ALA A 49 -13.28 0.29 19.10
N LEU A 50 -12.16 -0.44 18.88
CA LEU A 50 -12.01 -1.85 19.18
C LEU A 50 -11.39 -2.04 20.56
N GLN A 51 -11.83 -3.10 21.25
CA GLN A 51 -11.31 -3.48 22.57
C GLN A 51 -10.27 -4.61 22.50
N GLY A 52 -10.16 -5.28 21.35
CA GLY A 52 -9.35 -6.49 21.18
C GLY A 52 -9.94 -7.68 21.93
N THR A 53 -11.24 -7.82 21.95
CA THR A 53 -11.98 -8.94 22.59
C THR A 53 -12.99 -9.51 21.60
N GLU A 54 -13.55 -10.68 21.92
CA GLU A 54 -14.59 -11.29 21.06
C GLU A 54 -15.84 -10.40 20.88
N GLU A 55 -16.06 -9.45 21.77
CA GLU A 55 -17.16 -8.48 21.66
C GLU A 55 -17.01 -7.59 20.42
N ASP A 56 -15.78 -7.37 19.95
CA ASP A 56 -15.52 -6.63 18.72
C ASP A 56 -16.18 -7.24 17.48
N LEU A 57 -16.55 -8.52 17.54
CA LEU A 57 -17.29 -9.21 16.47
C LEU A 57 -18.68 -8.62 16.21
N GLN A 58 -19.22 -7.84 17.15
CA GLN A 58 -20.49 -7.10 16.99
C GLN A 58 -20.26 -5.63 16.64
N ASN A 59 -18.99 -5.17 16.61
CA ASN A 59 -18.65 -3.77 16.37
C ASN A 59 -18.70 -3.46 14.87
N PRO A 60 -19.42 -2.43 14.42
CA PRO A 60 -19.47 -2.02 13.01
C PRO A 60 -18.09 -1.68 12.43
N GLU A 61 -17.20 -1.06 13.22
CA GLU A 61 -15.86 -0.70 12.76
C GLU A 61 -14.97 -1.93 12.54
N TYR A 62 -15.16 -3.01 13.31
CA TYR A 62 -14.51 -4.29 13.04
C TYR A 62 -14.88 -4.82 11.65
N HIS A 63 -16.17 -4.84 11.31
CA HIS A 63 -16.63 -5.31 10.01
C HIS A 63 -16.11 -4.43 8.86
N ARG A 64 -16.07 -3.11 9.06
CA ARG A 64 -15.54 -2.17 8.08
C ARG A 64 -14.04 -2.42 7.82
N LEU A 65 -13.24 -2.58 8.88
CA LEU A 65 -11.82 -2.91 8.76
C LEU A 65 -11.60 -4.27 8.09
N LYS A 66 -12.43 -5.25 8.42
CA LYS A 66 -12.37 -6.59 7.80
C LYS A 66 -12.65 -6.53 6.29
N GLN A 67 -13.66 -5.78 5.87
CA GLN A 67 -13.95 -5.55 4.45
C GLN A 67 -12.78 -4.88 3.73
N ASN A 68 -12.15 -3.88 4.34
CA ASN A 68 -10.96 -3.24 3.78
C ASN A 68 -9.82 -4.24 3.59
N PHE A 69 -9.60 -5.14 4.54
CA PHE A 69 -8.58 -6.18 4.42
C PHE A 69 -8.90 -7.18 3.31
N ASP A 70 -10.17 -7.51 3.08
CA ASP A 70 -10.59 -8.37 1.97
C ASP A 70 -10.34 -7.70 0.61
N ILE A 71 -10.57 -6.39 0.49
CA ILE A 71 -10.25 -5.60 -0.71
C ILE A 71 -8.74 -5.60 -0.95
N ILE A 72 -7.93 -5.35 0.08
CA ILE A 72 -6.47 -5.39 -0.03
C ILE A 72 -5.99 -6.77 -0.47
N ARG A 73 -6.52 -7.84 0.12
CA ARG A 73 -6.18 -9.22 -0.24
C ARG A 73 -6.49 -9.54 -1.71
N GLN A 74 -7.61 -9.05 -2.24
CA GLN A 74 -7.96 -9.22 -3.65
C GLN A 74 -7.02 -8.45 -4.58
N ALA A 75 -6.61 -7.24 -4.18
CA ALA A 75 -5.67 -6.42 -4.95
C ALA A 75 -4.22 -6.96 -4.91
N TYR A 76 -3.84 -7.62 -3.82
CA TYR A 76 -2.48 -8.12 -3.58
C TYR A 76 -2.47 -9.61 -3.20
N PRO A 77 -2.64 -10.53 -4.16
CA PRO A 77 -2.76 -11.98 -3.90
C PRO A 77 -1.44 -12.65 -3.46
N ASP A 78 -0.33 -11.93 -3.50
CA ASP A 78 0.97 -12.36 -2.97
C ASP A 78 1.07 -12.18 -1.44
N LEU A 79 0.26 -11.30 -0.85
CA LEU A 79 0.14 -11.13 0.59
C LEU A 79 -0.77 -12.24 1.17
N ARG A 80 -0.21 -13.08 2.03
CA ARG A 80 -0.95 -14.22 2.60
C ARG A 80 -1.78 -13.78 3.78
N PHE A 81 -1.16 -13.13 4.75
CA PHE A 81 -1.82 -12.61 5.93
C PHE A 81 -1.70 -11.09 6.01
N LEU A 82 -2.79 -10.48 6.44
CA LEU A 82 -2.92 -9.08 6.79
C LEU A 82 -3.55 -9.05 8.17
N TYR A 83 -2.94 -8.35 9.12
CA TYR A 83 -3.44 -8.34 10.49
C TYR A 83 -3.16 -7.02 11.21
N LEU A 84 -3.95 -6.76 12.24
CA LEU A 84 -3.70 -5.69 13.21
C LEU A 84 -3.41 -6.33 14.55
N VAL A 85 -2.29 -5.95 15.14
CA VAL A 85 -1.88 -6.40 16.48
C VAL A 85 -1.77 -5.23 17.43
N GLY A 86 -2.11 -5.51 18.67
CA GLY A 86 -1.93 -4.62 19.80
C GLY A 86 -1.08 -5.26 20.88
N LYS A 87 -0.79 -4.45 21.91
CA LYS A 87 -0.08 -4.88 23.12
C LYS A 87 -0.97 -4.69 24.33
N ARG A 88 -1.01 -5.69 25.20
CA ARG A 88 -1.59 -5.62 26.56
C ARG A 88 -0.48 -5.59 27.61
N ASN A 89 -0.87 -5.58 28.87
CA ASN A 89 0.02 -5.63 30.02
C ASN A 89 1.07 -6.76 29.88
N GLN A 90 2.32 -6.50 30.32
CA GLN A 90 3.43 -7.48 30.31
C GLN A 90 3.92 -7.97 28.93
N ASP A 91 3.85 -7.13 27.89
CA ASP A 91 4.34 -7.45 26.54
C ASP A 91 3.55 -8.57 25.81
N GLU A 92 2.33 -8.80 26.21
CA GLU A 92 1.43 -9.74 25.54
C GLU A 92 0.92 -9.12 24.23
N ILE A 93 1.28 -9.74 23.09
CA ILE A 93 0.82 -9.34 21.78
C ILE A 93 -0.48 -10.09 21.46
N PHE A 94 -1.49 -9.37 21.01
CA PHE A 94 -2.78 -9.94 20.63
C PHE A 94 -3.25 -9.41 19.27
N PHE A 95 -4.15 -10.13 18.61
CA PHE A 95 -4.74 -9.73 17.36
C PHE A 95 -6.04 -8.95 17.58
N PHE A 96 -6.15 -7.76 16.97
CA PHE A 96 -7.44 -7.08 16.85
C PHE A 96 -8.27 -7.72 15.75
N LEU A 97 -7.63 -7.94 14.59
CA LEU A 97 -8.27 -8.58 13.45
C LEU A 97 -7.23 -9.10 12.43
N HIS A 98 -7.66 -9.98 11.53
CA HIS A 98 -6.87 -10.51 10.42
C HIS A 98 -7.77 -10.75 9.18
N ASN A 99 -7.14 -10.98 8.00
CA ASN A 99 -7.86 -11.14 6.73
C ASN A 99 -8.41 -12.56 6.46
N VAL A 100 -8.10 -13.56 7.31
CA VAL A 100 -8.54 -14.94 7.08
C VAL A 100 -10.04 -15.08 7.33
N PRO A 101 -10.80 -15.79 6.46
CA PRO A 101 -12.22 -16.09 6.68
C PRO A 101 -12.45 -16.86 7.99
N ARG A 102 -13.59 -16.65 8.65
CA ARG A 102 -13.89 -17.25 9.95
C ARG A 102 -14.07 -18.78 9.92
N ASP A 103 -14.45 -19.32 8.79
CA ASP A 103 -14.63 -20.75 8.53
C ASP A 103 -13.31 -21.47 8.21
N SER A 104 -12.20 -20.75 8.15
CA SER A 104 -10.86 -21.31 7.94
C SER A 104 -10.27 -21.83 9.24
N LEU A 105 -9.47 -22.92 9.15
CA LEU A 105 -8.67 -23.44 10.25
C LEU A 105 -7.60 -22.46 10.77
N ASP A 106 -7.20 -21.51 9.93
CA ASP A 106 -6.23 -20.46 10.25
C ASP A 106 -6.89 -19.22 10.89
N SER A 107 -8.20 -19.25 11.15
CA SER A 107 -8.93 -18.12 11.70
C SER A 107 -8.60 -17.89 13.17
N LEU A 108 -8.47 -16.62 13.56
CA LEU A 108 -8.22 -16.16 14.91
C LEU A 108 -9.41 -15.35 15.42
N SER A 109 -9.71 -15.45 16.70
CA SER A 109 -10.65 -14.55 17.38
C SER A 109 -9.98 -13.23 17.74
N PRO A 110 -10.73 -12.09 17.75
CA PRO A 110 -10.22 -10.85 18.31
C PRO A 110 -9.78 -11.05 19.76
N GLY A 111 -8.60 -10.56 20.09
CA GLY A 111 -8.01 -10.75 21.43
C GLY A 111 -7.17 -12.00 21.58
N GLU A 112 -7.09 -12.88 20.59
CA GLU A 112 -6.23 -14.04 20.65
C GLU A 112 -4.76 -13.65 20.74
N VAL A 113 -4.00 -14.30 21.62
CA VAL A 113 -2.62 -13.98 21.93
C VAL A 113 -1.68 -14.63 20.91
N TYR A 114 -0.75 -13.85 20.40
CA TYR A 114 0.31 -14.32 19.50
C TYR A 114 1.50 -14.84 20.30
N HIS A 115 1.48 -16.12 20.66
CA HIS A 115 2.52 -16.74 21.48
C HIS A 115 3.86 -16.90 20.75
N GLU A 116 3.80 -17.11 19.43
CA GLU A 116 4.97 -17.34 18.56
C GLU A 116 5.68 -16.06 18.13
N ALA A 117 5.21 -14.88 18.59
CA ALA A 117 5.84 -13.60 18.31
C ALA A 117 7.33 -13.63 18.69
N THR A 118 8.19 -13.32 17.71
CA THR A 118 9.64 -13.27 17.93
C THR A 118 10.02 -12.16 18.91
N PRO A 119 11.19 -12.21 19.54
CA PRO A 119 11.66 -11.09 20.37
C PRO A 119 11.73 -9.77 19.59
N ALA A 120 12.12 -9.80 18.31
CA ALA A 120 12.16 -8.63 17.44
C ALA A 120 10.75 -8.07 17.19
N PHE A 121 9.77 -8.96 16.91
CA PHE A 121 8.38 -8.60 16.74
C PHE A 121 7.79 -7.92 18.00
N ARG A 122 8.00 -8.53 19.19
CA ARG A 122 7.55 -7.95 20.47
C ARG A 122 8.17 -6.57 20.71
N GLN A 123 9.46 -6.43 20.43
CA GLN A 123 10.16 -5.16 20.58
C GLN A 123 9.60 -4.10 19.61
N ALA A 124 9.33 -4.45 18.35
CA ALA A 124 8.78 -3.55 17.35
C ALA A 124 7.41 -3.01 17.77
N VAL A 125 6.49 -3.89 18.19
CA VAL A 125 5.18 -3.49 18.70
C VAL A 125 5.32 -2.59 19.95
N SER A 126 6.19 -2.98 20.89
CA SER A 126 6.37 -2.24 22.15
C SER A 126 6.96 -0.86 21.97
N LYS A 127 7.88 -0.69 21.02
CA LYS A 127 8.53 0.60 20.73
C LYS A 127 7.86 1.40 19.62
N ALA A 128 6.77 0.86 19.04
CA ALA A 128 6.11 1.44 17.87
C ALA A 128 7.10 1.70 16.72
N THR A 129 7.94 0.71 16.40
CA THR A 129 8.93 0.78 15.33
C THR A 129 8.56 -0.18 14.20
N GLU A 130 9.00 0.15 13.00
CA GLU A 130 8.87 -0.74 11.87
C GLU A 130 9.81 -1.94 11.99
N LEU A 131 9.36 -3.08 11.44
CA LEU A 131 10.13 -4.32 11.39
C LEU A 131 9.97 -4.99 10.04
N VAL A 132 11.06 -5.54 9.51
CA VAL A 132 11.05 -6.52 8.43
C VAL A 132 11.88 -7.70 8.90
N GLU A 133 11.24 -8.82 9.15
CA GLU A 133 11.92 -10.04 9.62
C GLU A 133 11.58 -11.27 8.81
N GLY A 134 12.34 -12.32 9.04
CA GLY A 134 12.15 -13.62 8.39
C GLY A 134 13.22 -13.94 7.36
N PRO A 135 13.16 -15.15 6.77
CA PRO A 135 12.12 -16.16 7.01
C PRO A 135 12.14 -16.73 8.44
N PHE A 136 10.98 -16.76 9.09
CA PHE A 136 10.78 -17.46 10.36
C PHE A 136 9.57 -18.41 10.27
N GLU A 137 9.47 -19.36 11.16
CA GLU A 137 8.42 -20.38 11.19
C GLU A 137 7.52 -20.17 12.40
N ASP A 138 6.20 -20.27 12.17
CA ASP A 138 5.17 -20.34 13.17
C ASP A 138 4.17 -21.45 12.87
N ARG A 139 3.06 -21.56 13.63
CA ARG A 139 2.03 -22.59 13.45
C ARG A 139 1.31 -22.55 12.10
N TRP A 140 1.39 -21.45 11.35
CA TRP A 140 0.76 -21.30 10.04
C TRP A 140 1.73 -21.48 8.88
N GLY A 141 3.03 -21.52 9.13
CA GLY A 141 4.02 -21.75 8.10
C GLY A 141 5.31 -20.96 8.24
N VAL A 142 5.97 -20.70 7.11
CA VAL A 142 7.24 -19.95 7.06
C VAL A 142 7.04 -18.65 6.31
N TRP A 143 7.33 -17.54 6.97
CA TRP A 143 6.96 -16.18 6.52
C TRP A 143 8.14 -15.22 6.48
N VAL A 144 8.03 -14.25 5.58
CA VAL A 144 8.69 -12.95 5.69
C VAL A 144 7.63 -11.94 6.06
N SER A 145 7.80 -11.31 7.22
CA SER A 145 6.82 -10.41 7.82
C SER A 145 7.31 -8.98 7.86
N VAL A 146 6.39 -8.07 7.63
CA VAL A 146 6.58 -6.64 7.80
C VAL A 146 5.56 -6.12 8.80
N LEU A 147 6.03 -5.29 9.72
CA LEU A 147 5.21 -4.63 10.71
C LEU A 147 5.39 -3.12 10.61
N VAL A 148 4.29 -2.37 10.61
CA VAL A 148 4.27 -0.90 10.56
C VAL A 148 3.33 -0.38 11.63
N PRO A 149 3.78 0.51 12.53
CA PRO A 149 2.93 1.09 13.56
C PRO A 149 1.91 2.06 12.95
N ILE A 150 0.68 2.02 13.43
CA ILE A 150 -0.38 2.99 13.10
C ILE A 150 -0.40 4.03 14.19
N ILE A 151 0.03 5.24 13.85
CA ILE A 151 0.14 6.36 14.76
C ILE A 151 -1.13 7.20 14.71
N ASP A 152 -1.69 7.51 15.87
CA ASP A 152 -2.76 8.49 15.97
C ASP A 152 -2.20 9.91 15.76
N PRO A 153 -2.65 10.66 14.75
CA PRO A 153 -2.11 11.98 14.43
C PRO A 153 -2.40 13.03 15.52
N GLN A 154 -3.40 12.81 16.38
CA GLN A 154 -3.76 13.75 17.44
C GLN A 154 -2.87 13.58 18.69
N THR A 155 -2.57 12.34 19.06
CA THR A 155 -1.81 12.01 20.29
C THR A 155 -0.36 11.67 20.01
N ASN A 156 -0.01 11.41 18.75
CA ASN A 156 1.31 10.89 18.32
C ASN A 156 1.69 9.55 19.02
N ILE A 157 0.67 8.76 19.39
CA ILE A 157 0.84 7.45 20.04
C ILE A 157 0.40 6.37 19.06
N ALA A 158 1.12 5.24 19.02
CA ALA A 158 0.70 4.08 18.23
C ALA A 158 -0.54 3.42 18.87
N VAL A 159 -1.59 3.25 18.06
CA VAL A 159 -2.83 2.60 18.47
C VAL A 159 -2.83 1.10 18.19
N ALA A 160 -2.07 0.67 17.20
CA ALA A 160 -1.85 -0.72 16.81
C ALA A 160 -0.63 -0.81 15.89
N SER A 161 -0.24 -2.04 15.53
CA SER A 161 0.69 -2.28 14.44
C SER A 161 0.00 -3.10 13.35
N PHE A 162 0.15 -2.66 12.10
CA PHE A 162 -0.34 -3.37 10.91
C PHE A 162 0.74 -4.31 10.42
N GLY A 163 0.41 -5.59 10.30
CA GLY A 163 1.31 -6.64 9.85
C GLY A 163 0.90 -7.24 8.51
N VAL A 164 1.91 -7.61 7.74
CA VAL A 164 1.76 -8.27 6.44
C VAL A 164 2.75 -9.43 6.36
N ASP A 165 2.25 -10.63 5.96
CA ASP A 165 3.07 -11.82 5.77
C ASP A 165 3.06 -12.28 4.32
N VAL A 166 4.27 -12.59 3.82
CA VAL A 166 4.50 -13.21 2.51
C VAL A 166 5.12 -14.59 2.71
N GLY A 167 4.60 -15.61 2.01
CA GLY A 167 5.12 -16.96 2.12
C GLY A 167 6.59 -17.06 1.71
N ALA A 168 7.42 -17.65 2.57
CA ALA A 168 8.87 -17.78 2.34
C ALA A 168 9.22 -18.58 1.08
N PHE A 169 8.39 -19.52 0.67
CA PHE A 169 8.58 -20.25 -0.60
C PHE A 169 8.50 -19.31 -1.81
N LYS A 170 7.45 -18.47 -1.88
CA LYS A 170 7.30 -17.46 -2.94
C LYS A 170 8.44 -16.44 -2.90
N TRP A 171 8.86 -16.06 -1.69
CA TRP A 171 10.00 -15.16 -1.47
C TRP A 171 11.29 -15.75 -2.03
N LYS A 172 11.65 -16.98 -1.63
CA LYS A 172 12.85 -17.69 -2.09
C LYS A 172 12.82 -17.96 -3.60
N ALA A 173 11.68 -18.38 -4.16
CA ALA A 173 11.55 -18.62 -5.59
C ALA A 173 11.82 -17.37 -6.43
N LYS A 174 11.29 -16.23 -6.01
CA LYS A 174 11.57 -14.95 -6.67
C LYS A 174 13.05 -14.52 -6.50
N THR A 175 13.67 -14.81 -5.36
CA THR A 175 15.10 -14.55 -5.12
C THR A 175 15.98 -15.46 -5.96
N ALA A 176 15.61 -16.73 -6.16
CA ALA A 176 16.36 -17.68 -7.00
C ALA A 176 16.45 -17.22 -8.47
N LEU A 177 15.43 -16.57 -9.00
CA LEU A 177 15.47 -16.00 -10.35
C LEU A 177 16.55 -14.92 -10.52
N SER A 178 16.89 -14.18 -9.47
CA SER A 178 17.96 -13.18 -9.51
C SER A 178 19.36 -13.82 -9.57
N VAL A 179 19.49 -15.05 -9.05
CA VAL A 179 20.74 -15.81 -9.08
C VAL A 179 21.10 -16.24 -10.52
N LEU A 180 20.09 -16.41 -11.40
CA LEU A 180 20.33 -16.77 -12.80
C LEU A 180 21.27 -15.77 -13.51
N SER A 181 21.18 -14.49 -13.18
CA SER A 181 22.08 -13.46 -13.74
C SER A 181 23.54 -13.68 -13.30
N GLY A 182 23.75 -14.01 -12.04
CA GLY A 182 25.07 -14.32 -11.50
C GLY A 182 25.66 -15.59 -12.08
N ILE A 183 24.85 -16.65 -12.21
CA ILE A 183 25.24 -17.92 -12.84
C ILE A 183 25.65 -17.68 -14.29
N PHE A 184 24.89 -16.88 -15.04
CA PHE A 184 25.18 -16.56 -16.44
C PHE A 184 26.54 -15.85 -16.60
N VAL A 185 26.83 -14.83 -15.77
CA VAL A 185 28.13 -14.13 -15.77
C VAL A 185 29.26 -15.09 -15.42
N THR A 186 29.06 -15.94 -14.38
CA THR A 186 30.07 -16.91 -13.97
C THR A 186 30.33 -17.95 -15.05
N ALA A 187 29.28 -18.42 -15.72
CA ALA A 187 29.41 -19.37 -16.85
C ALA A 187 30.20 -18.76 -18.02
N ILE A 188 29.93 -17.52 -18.38
CA ILE A 188 30.69 -16.80 -19.41
C ILE A 188 32.16 -16.70 -19.00
N MET A 189 32.45 -16.33 -17.75
CA MET A 189 33.83 -16.25 -17.26
C MET A 189 34.56 -17.59 -17.27
N ILE A 190 33.86 -18.69 -16.94
CA ILE A 190 34.42 -20.06 -17.02
C ILE A 190 34.72 -20.42 -18.47
N ILE A 191 33.80 -20.18 -19.40
CA ILE A 191 33.97 -20.48 -20.84
C ILE A 191 35.18 -19.70 -21.38
N LEU A 192 35.32 -18.41 -20.98
CA LEU A 192 36.46 -17.57 -21.30
C LEU A 192 37.78 -18.18 -20.80
N GLY A 193 37.81 -18.53 -19.52
CA GLY A 193 39.00 -19.13 -18.90
C GLY A 193 39.42 -20.45 -19.56
N LEU A 194 38.43 -21.31 -19.83
CA LEU A 194 38.69 -22.61 -20.52
C LEU A 194 39.14 -22.39 -21.96
N GLY A 195 38.52 -21.48 -22.71
CA GLY A 195 38.93 -21.12 -24.05
C GLY A 195 40.37 -20.61 -24.11
N PHE A 196 40.72 -19.70 -23.18
CA PHE A 196 42.07 -19.17 -23.04
C PHE A 196 43.08 -20.30 -22.71
N CYS A 197 42.76 -21.19 -21.76
CA CYS A 197 43.59 -22.33 -21.42
C CYS A 197 43.79 -23.27 -22.61
N PHE A 198 42.73 -23.59 -23.36
CA PHE A 198 42.78 -24.45 -24.53
C PHE A 198 43.65 -23.85 -25.64
N LEU A 199 43.59 -22.58 -25.89
CA LEU A 199 44.41 -21.90 -26.87
C LEU A 199 45.88 -21.81 -26.46
N HIS A 200 46.18 -21.74 -25.16
CA HIS A 200 47.54 -21.60 -24.63
C HIS A 200 48.24 -22.95 -24.40
N GLN A 201 47.47 -24.05 -24.25
CA GLN A 201 48.04 -25.39 -23.95
C GLN A 201 48.83 -26.00 -25.11
N ASP A 202 48.68 -25.50 -26.32
CA ASP A 202 49.21 -26.08 -27.55
C ASP A 202 50.34 -25.24 -28.20
N GLN A 203 51.08 -24.48 -27.39
CA GLN A 203 52.37 -23.92 -27.82
C GLN A 203 53.44 -25.05 -27.70
N SER A 204 53.37 -25.99 -28.62
CA SER A 204 54.43 -26.99 -28.79
C SER A 204 55.73 -26.32 -29.21
N PRO A 205 56.90 -26.72 -28.66
CA PRO A 205 58.22 -26.15 -29.00
C PRO A 205 58.64 -26.39 -30.47
N ASP A 206 58.03 -27.30 -31.15
CA ASP A 206 58.32 -27.60 -32.57
C ASP A 206 57.45 -26.73 -33.48
N GLY A 207 58.03 -25.73 -34.05
CA GLY A 207 57.51 -24.68 -34.95
C GLY A 207 56.53 -25.07 -36.07
N GLY A 208 55.53 -25.92 -35.79
CA GLY A 208 54.42 -26.27 -36.68
C GLY A 208 53.51 -25.06 -36.90
N ARG A 209 53.28 -24.69 -38.15
CA ARG A 209 52.35 -23.63 -38.54
C ARG A 209 50.97 -23.87 -37.93
N PRO A 210 50.40 -22.94 -37.16
CA PRO A 210 49.07 -23.10 -36.58
C PRO A 210 48.03 -23.31 -37.70
N ASN A 211 47.19 -24.33 -37.57
CA ASN A 211 46.10 -24.64 -38.50
C ASN A 211 45.26 -23.39 -38.73
N GLY A 212 44.97 -23.01 -39.99
CA GLY A 212 44.31 -21.76 -40.35
C GLY A 212 43.00 -21.48 -39.59
N TRP A 213 42.30 -22.53 -39.14
CA TRP A 213 41.09 -22.48 -38.34
C TRP A 213 41.33 -21.95 -36.91
N ARG A 214 42.47 -22.20 -36.30
CA ARG A 214 42.81 -21.70 -34.96
C ARG A 214 43.11 -20.19 -34.96
N ARG A 215 43.61 -19.64 -36.06
CA ARG A 215 43.90 -18.20 -36.23
C ARG A 215 42.63 -17.33 -36.26
N THR A 216 41.48 -17.92 -36.60
CA THR A 216 40.18 -17.26 -36.63
C THR A 216 39.32 -17.51 -35.37
N LEU A 217 39.60 -18.61 -34.62
CA LEU A 217 38.85 -18.96 -33.40
C LEU A 217 39.05 -17.93 -32.27
N GLU A 218 40.25 -17.44 -32.07
CA GLU A 218 40.59 -16.50 -31.00
C GLU A 218 39.80 -15.15 -31.13
N PRO A 219 39.84 -14.48 -32.28
CA PRO A 219 39.07 -13.23 -32.43
C PRO A 219 37.57 -13.46 -32.50
N THR A 220 37.06 -14.57 -33.01
CA THR A 220 35.63 -14.87 -33.04
C THR A 220 35.08 -15.17 -31.63
N MET A 221 35.81 -15.93 -30.81
CA MET A 221 35.41 -16.15 -29.41
C MET A 221 35.40 -14.83 -28.63
N ALA A 222 36.42 -13.99 -28.76
CA ALA A 222 36.47 -12.67 -28.11
C ALA A 222 35.30 -11.76 -28.55
N ALA A 223 34.97 -11.78 -29.84
CA ALA A 223 33.83 -11.02 -30.37
C ALA A 223 32.48 -11.52 -29.85
N ILE A 224 32.23 -12.82 -29.79
CA ILE A 224 31.00 -13.44 -29.25
C ILE A 224 30.83 -13.07 -27.78
N ILE A 225 31.88 -13.15 -27.00
CA ILE A 225 31.87 -12.85 -25.59
C ILE A 225 31.64 -11.37 -25.34
N GLY A 226 32.32 -10.49 -26.09
CA GLY A 226 32.11 -9.05 -26.04
C GLY A 226 30.65 -8.70 -26.36
N ALA A 227 30.07 -9.32 -27.39
CA ALA A 227 28.66 -9.14 -27.74
C ALA A 227 27.72 -9.63 -26.62
N LEU A 228 27.94 -10.81 -26.06
CA LEU A 228 27.14 -11.35 -24.94
C LEU A 228 27.22 -10.45 -23.68
N MET A 229 28.41 -9.97 -23.33
CA MET A 229 28.59 -9.04 -22.23
C MET A 229 27.85 -7.71 -22.49
N THR A 230 27.94 -7.17 -23.68
CA THR A 230 27.25 -5.94 -24.06
C THR A 230 25.75 -6.09 -23.94
N VAL A 231 25.19 -7.18 -24.48
CA VAL A 231 23.75 -7.48 -24.36
C VAL A 231 23.34 -7.65 -22.90
N PHE A 232 24.14 -8.36 -22.10
CA PHE A 232 23.86 -8.54 -20.68
C PHE A 232 23.87 -7.22 -19.90
N ILE A 233 24.88 -6.37 -20.15
CA ILE A 233 24.98 -5.06 -19.51
C ILE A 233 23.80 -4.19 -19.92
N ALA A 234 23.47 -4.10 -21.21
CA ALA A 234 22.32 -3.36 -21.70
C ALA A 234 21.00 -3.82 -21.08
N TRP A 235 20.79 -5.15 -20.99
CA TRP A 235 19.63 -5.72 -20.34
C TRP A 235 19.55 -5.38 -18.85
N ARG A 236 20.68 -5.41 -18.13
CA ARG A 236 20.75 -5.03 -16.71
C ARG A 236 20.42 -3.55 -16.51
N PHE A 237 20.98 -2.67 -17.36
CA PHE A 237 20.62 -1.24 -17.32
C PHE A 237 19.14 -0.99 -17.59
N HIS A 238 18.56 -1.67 -18.56
CA HIS A 238 17.15 -1.55 -18.88
C HIS A 238 16.24 -1.98 -17.71
N VAL A 239 16.54 -3.12 -17.07
CA VAL A 239 15.81 -3.60 -15.89
C VAL A 239 15.94 -2.63 -14.71
N MET A 240 17.13 -2.07 -14.50
CA MET A 240 17.39 -1.10 -13.43
C MET A 240 16.66 0.23 -13.67
N GLU A 241 16.63 0.71 -14.92
CA GLU A 241 15.89 1.92 -15.31
C GLU A 241 14.38 1.77 -15.12
N GLN A 242 13.80 0.61 -15.47
CA GLN A 242 12.39 0.34 -15.24
C GLN A 242 12.04 0.35 -13.73
N LYS A 243 12.88 -0.24 -12.89
CA LYS A 243 12.70 -0.22 -11.43
C LYS A 243 12.76 1.22 -10.87
N GLN A 244 13.73 2.02 -11.30
CA GLN A 244 13.83 3.42 -10.87
C GLN A 244 12.61 4.24 -11.28
N ARG A 245 12.09 4.07 -12.48
CA ARG A 245 10.87 4.74 -12.95
C ARG A 245 9.66 4.38 -12.10
N GLN A 246 9.51 3.11 -11.69
CA GLN A 246 8.43 2.67 -10.81
C GLN A 246 8.54 3.27 -9.40
N LEU A 247 9.76 3.35 -8.84
CA LEU A 247 10.00 3.96 -7.53
C LEU A 247 9.71 5.47 -7.53
N VAL A 248 10.18 6.19 -8.55
CA VAL A 248 9.91 7.63 -8.70
C VAL A 248 8.40 7.87 -8.89
N PHE A 249 7.73 7.05 -9.69
CA PHE A 249 6.28 7.15 -9.86
C PHE A 249 5.53 6.88 -8.55
N ALA A 250 5.93 5.85 -7.79
CA ALA A 250 5.32 5.55 -6.49
C ALA A 250 5.51 6.71 -5.49
N GLN A 251 6.71 7.29 -5.41
CA GLN A 251 7.00 8.44 -4.56
C GLN A 251 6.20 9.68 -4.96
N LEU A 252 6.07 9.95 -6.26
CA LEU A 252 5.27 11.06 -6.76
C LEU A 252 3.78 10.84 -6.47
N ALA A 253 3.27 9.62 -6.69
CA ALA A 253 1.89 9.27 -6.39
C ALA A 253 1.59 9.41 -4.87
N GLU A 254 2.49 8.94 -4.01
CA GLU A 254 2.39 9.08 -2.55
C GLU A 254 2.39 10.54 -2.12
N SER A 255 3.33 11.34 -2.64
CA SER A 255 3.41 12.78 -2.37
C SER A 255 2.14 13.50 -2.79
N GLN A 256 1.62 13.23 -3.98
CA GLN A 256 0.38 13.85 -4.47
C GLN A 256 -0.85 13.37 -3.68
N THR A 257 -0.93 12.07 -3.39
CA THR A 257 -2.05 11.51 -2.61
C THR A 257 -2.08 12.06 -1.19
N SER A 258 -0.92 12.20 -0.52
CA SER A 258 -0.83 12.76 0.81
C SER A 258 -1.21 14.25 0.84
N ILE A 259 -0.82 15.02 -0.18
CA ILE A 259 -1.22 16.43 -0.34
C ILE A 259 -2.74 16.54 -0.53
N VAL A 260 -3.31 15.70 -1.39
CA VAL A 260 -4.76 15.66 -1.64
C VAL A 260 -5.51 15.23 -0.37
N ALA A 261 -5.08 14.15 0.28
CA ALA A 261 -5.66 13.67 1.53
C ALA A 261 -5.58 14.74 2.64
N LYS A 262 -4.44 15.43 2.78
CA LYS A 262 -4.26 16.51 3.74
C LYS A 262 -5.11 17.74 3.41
N LYS A 263 -5.28 18.07 2.12
CA LYS A 263 -6.19 19.14 1.69
C LYS A 263 -7.66 18.78 1.97
N LEU A 264 -8.06 17.53 1.72
CA LEU A 264 -9.41 17.04 2.01
C LEU A 264 -9.68 16.98 3.52
N SER A 265 -8.74 16.50 4.33
CA SER A 265 -8.94 16.37 5.78
C SER A 265 -8.88 17.68 6.55
N HIS A 266 -8.18 18.70 6.05
CA HIS A 266 -8.06 20.01 6.74
C HIS A 266 -8.92 21.11 6.13
N GLY A 267 -9.37 20.96 4.87
CA GLY A 267 -10.12 22.02 4.17
C GLY A 267 -11.61 22.01 4.46
N ASP A 268 -12.21 20.83 4.56
CA ASP A 268 -13.66 20.73 4.48
C ASP A 268 -14.37 20.83 5.83
N PHE A 269 -13.72 20.40 6.94
CA PHE A 269 -14.39 20.43 8.25
C PHE A 269 -14.50 21.81 8.85
N THR A 270 -13.48 22.65 8.73
CA THR A 270 -13.49 24.02 9.30
C THR A 270 -14.54 24.89 8.62
N GLU A 271 -14.78 24.68 7.34
CA GLU A 271 -15.77 25.43 6.57
C GLU A 271 -17.19 24.95 6.84
N LEU A 272 -17.37 23.63 6.97
CA LEU A 272 -18.63 23.04 7.41
C LEU A 272 -18.98 23.44 8.86
N GLU A 273 -17.98 23.44 9.76
CA GLU A 273 -18.16 23.96 11.13
C GLU A 273 -18.53 25.43 11.13
N SER A 274 -17.90 26.26 10.32
CA SER A 274 -18.22 27.71 10.20
C SER A 274 -19.62 27.88 9.68
N LEU A 275 -20.07 27.11 8.71
CA LEU A 275 -21.42 27.12 8.19
C LEU A 275 -22.45 26.64 9.23
N ALA A 276 -22.13 25.54 9.94
CA ALA A 276 -22.97 25.04 11.03
C ALA A 276 -23.12 26.06 12.16
N ASN A 277 -22.03 26.77 12.51
CA ASN A 277 -22.03 27.81 13.51
C ASN A 277 -22.87 29.03 13.09
N LEU A 278 -22.94 29.38 11.80
CA LEU A 278 -23.84 30.39 11.29
C LEU A 278 -25.32 30.08 11.66
N PHE A 279 -25.73 28.82 11.40
CA PHE A 279 -27.10 28.39 11.73
C PHE A 279 -27.33 28.22 13.24
N ALA A 280 -26.31 27.79 13.99
CA ALA A 280 -26.43 27.63 15.44
C ALA A 280 -26.46 28.94 16.21
N SER A 281 -25.90 30.00 15.64
CA SER A 281 -25.81 31.35 16.28
C SER A 281 -26.91 32.34 15.84
N SER A 282 -27.76 31.95 14.89
CA SER A 282 -28.82 32.79 14.36
C SER A 282 -30.17 32.11 14.55
N ASP A 283 -31.17 32.88 14.99
CA ASP A 283 -32.55 32.37 15.16
C ASP A 283 -33.19 32.04 13.79
N GLU A 284 -32.83 32.77 12.76
CA GLU A 284 -33.27 32.56 11.38
C GLU A 284 -32.14 32.98 10.43
N VAL A 285 -31.79 32.11 9.46
CA VAL A 285 -30.80 32.39 8.41
C VAL A 285 -31.54 32.53 7.08
N THR A 286 -31.49 33.73 6.49
CA THR A 286 -32.10 34.00 5.18
C THR A 286 -31.23 33.47 4.03
N TYR A 287 -31.84 33.28 2.85
CA TYR A 287 -31.10 32.87 1.65
C TYR A 287 -29.97 33.84 1.28
N ASP A 288 -30.17 35.15 1.44
CA ASP A 288 -29.18 36.17 1.11
C ASP A 288 -27.97 36.13 2.08
N GLU A 289 -28.23 35.89 3.37
CA GLU A 289 -27.15 35.66 4.34
C GLU A 289 -26.38 34.40 4.05
N PHE A 290 -27.07 33.27 3.80
CA PHE A 290 -26.45 32.02 3.40
C PHE A 290 -25.60 32.19 2.13
N LYS A 291 -26.14 32.84 1.11
CA LYS A 291 -25.45 33.13 -0.14
C LYS A 291 -24.22 34.02 0.05
N THR A 292 -24.33 35.04 0.89
CA THR A 292 -23.23 35.98 1.18
C THR A 292 -22.12 35.26 1.93
N PHE A 293 -22.45 34.46 2.92
CA PHE A 293 -21.52 33.69 3.70
C PHE A 293 -20.79 32.60 2.85
N THR A 294 -21.55 31.84 2.08
CA THR A 294 -21.02 30.75 1.25
C THR A 294 -20.21 31.25 0.04
N ARG A 295 -20.46 32.50 -0.44
CA ARG A 295 -19.66 33.08 -1.53
C ARG A 295 -18.17 33.16 -1.18
N HIS A 296 -17.85 33.43 0.08
CA HIS A 296 -16.45 33.45 0.55
C HIS A 296 -15.85 32.06 0.60
N LEU A 297 -16.65 31.04 0.93
CA LEU A 297 -16.23 29.66 1.04
C LEU A 297 -16.08 28.97 -0.33
N THR A 298 -16.82 29.40 -1.36
CA THR A 298 -16.78 28.87 -2.72
C THR A 298 -15.55 29.32 -3.53
N GLN A 299 -14.74 30.25 -3.04
CA GLN A 299 -13.50 30.66 -3.71
C GLN A 299 -12.40 29.59 -3.69
N LYS A 300 -12.60 28.50 -2.96
CA LYS A 300 -11.67 27.38 -2.92
C LYS A 300 -12.02 26.33 -3.98
N ALA A 301 -11.05 25.97 -4.79
CA ALA A 301 -11.17 25.19 -6.04
C ALA A 301 -11.77 23.76 -5.92
N MET A 302 -12.13 23.30 -4.73
CA MET A 302 -12.61 21.92 -4.51
C MET A 302 -14.09 21.79 -4.16
N VAL A 303 -14.76 22.89 -3.83
CA VAL A 303 -16.18 22.88 -3.45
C VAL A 303 -17.00 23.49 -4.58
N HIS A 304 -17.83 22.68 -5.22
CA HIS A 304 -18.68 23.13 -6.34
C HIS A 304 -20.04 23.62 -5.91
N ARG A 305 -20.49 23.26 -4.70
CA ARG A 305 -21.83 23.60 -4.22
C ARG A 305 -21.89 23.55 -2.69
N TRP A 306 -22.54 24.54 -2.11
CA TRP A 306 -22.97 24.54 -0.72
C TRP A 306 -24.46 24.35 -0.66
N ALA A 307 -24.96 23.51 0.25
CA ALA A 307 -26.37 23.28 0.45
C ALA A 307 -26.68 23.14 1.93
N TRP A 308 -27.82 23.72 2.35
CA TRP A 308 -28.39 23.52 3.69
C TRP A 308 -29.53 22.54 3.62
N ILE A 309 -29.50 21.53 4.46
CA ILE A 309 -30.47 20.44 4.52
C ILE A 309 -30.96 20.35 5.97
N GLU A 310 -32.26 20.38 6.16
CA GLU A 310 -32.89 20.26 7.47
C GLU A 310 -33.68 18.94 7.54
N PRO A 311 -33.53 18.11 8.60
CA PRO A 311 -34.36 16.93 8.76
C PRO A 311 -35.79 17.33 9.13
N VAL A 312 -36.76 16.86 8.34
CA VAL A 312 -38.20 17.18 8.54
C VAL A 312 -38.94 15.85 8.78
N GLN A 313 -39.59 15.72 9.94
CA GLN A 313 -40.42 14.59 10.25
C GLN A 313 -41.69 14.56 9.38
N ALA A 314 -42.21 13.35 9.09
CA ALA A 314 -43.43 13.19 8.29
C ALA A 314 -44.59 13.98 8.79
N THR A 315 -44.76 14.05 10.12
CA THR A 315 -45.83 14.82 10.81
C THR A 315 -45.70 16.32 10.61
N GLU A 316 -44.50 16.85 10.35
CA GLU A 316 -44.20 18.24 10.20
C GLU A 316 -44.14 18.71 8.74
N ARG A 317 -44.20 17.76 7.79
CA ARG A 317 -44.03 18.02 6.36
C ARG A 317 -44.94 19.16 5.86
N THR A 318 -46.23 19.08 6.18
CA THR A 318 -47.23 20.07 5.70
C THR A 318 -46.94 21.46 6.24
N ALA A 319 -46.63 21.56 7.53
CA ALA A 319 -46.27 22.81 8.18
C ALA A 319 -44.97 23.40 7.63
N PHE A 320 -43.98 22.54 7.38
CA PHE A 320 -42.72 22.93 6.77
C PHE A 320 -42.90 23.46 5.34
N GLU A 321 -43.64 22.74 4.48
CA GLU A 321 -43.95 23.21 3.11
C GLU A 321 -44.73 24.53 3.10
N GLN A 322 -45.59 24.76 4.08
CA GLN A 322 -46.32 26.04 4.24
C GLN A 322 -45.39 27.17 4.67
N ARG A 323 -44.47 26.93 5.62
CA ARG A 323 -43.47 27.92 6.05
C ARG A 323 -42.56 28.33 4.86
N GLN A 324 -42.10 27.42 4.07
CA GLN A 324 -41.25 27.71 2.92
C GLN A 324 -41.97 28.52 1.85
N ARG A 325 -43.28 28.27 1.64
CA ARG A 325 -44.11 29.09 0.74
C ARG A 325 -44.32 30.49 1.29
N ALA A 326 -44.53 30.64 2.58
CA ALA A 326 -44.67 31.95 3.24
C ALA A 326 -43.36 32.76 3.21
N ALA A 327 -42.19 32.07 3.20
CA ALA A 327 -40.88 32.68 3.06
C ALA A 327 -40.50 33.05 1.60
N GLY A 328 -41.47 33.03 0.66
CA GLY A 328 -41.28 33.51 -0.71
C GLY A 328 -40.89 32.42 -1.72
N GLN A 329 -40.95 31.11 -1.34
CA GLN A 329 -40.74 30.03 -2.28
C GLN A 329 -42.10 29.52 -2.83
N ASP A 330 -42.68 30.25 -3.77
CA ASP A 330 -43.97 29.94 -4.34
C ASP A 330 -44.02 28.53 -4.92
N GLY A 331 -45.03 27.72 -4.52
CA GLY A 331 -45.19 26.36 -4.98
C GLY A 331 -44.18 25.32 -4.42
N PHE A 332 -43.47 25.67 -3.34
CA PHE A 332 -42.53 24.75 -2.70
C PHE A 332 -43.21 23.48 -2.20
N PHE A 333 -42.62 22.35 -2.54
CA PHE A 333 -42.90 21.04 -1.95
C PHE A 333 -41.63 20.19 -1.93
N ILE A 334 -41.52 19.24 -1.01
CA ILE A 334 -40.38 18.32 -0.91
C ILE A 334 -40.39 17.40 -2.14
N LYS A 335 -39.24 17.36 -2.85
CA LYS A 335 -39.07 16.67 -4.13
C LYS A 335 -38.07 15.54 -4.04
N ASP A 336 -38.33 14.47 -4.80
CA ASP A 336 -37.37 13.41 -5.07
C ASP A 336 -36.89 13.51 -6.56
N PRO A 337 -35.63 13.19 -6.84
CA PRO A 337 -35.15 13.09 -8.22
C PRO A 337 -35.69 11.79 -8.86
N THR A 338 -36.14 11.90 -10.11
CA THR A 338 -36.51 10.75 -10.93
C THR A 338 -35.32 10.27 -11.78
N PRO A 339 -35.28 9.01 -12.25
CA PRO A 339 -34.18 8.48 -13.05
C PRO A 339 -33.90 9.25 -14.35
N ASP A 340 -34.88 9.95 -14.89
CA ASP A 340 -34.78 10.80 -16.08
C ASP A 340 -34.31 12.24 -15.77
N GLY A 341 -33.88 12.52 -14.52
CA GLY A 341 -33.31 13.80 -14.11
C GLY A 341 -34.37 14.89 -13.80
N LYS A 342 -35.67 14.55 -13.81
CA LYS A 342 -36.73 15.43 -13.34
C LYS A 342 -36.91 15.30 -11.84
N THR A 343 -37.79 16.12 -11.29
CA THR A 343 -38.16 16.06 -9.88
C THR A 343 -39.67 15.85 -9.73
N GLU A 344 -40.06 14.98 -8.84
CA GLU A 344 -41.46 14.74 -8.49
C GLU A 344 -41.69 14.94 -6.99
N ARG A 345 -42.95 14.97 -6.57
CA ARG A 345 -43.27 15.10 -5.15
C ARG A 345 -42.75 13.89 -4.38
N ALA A 346 -41.99 14.12 -3.31
CA ALA A 346 -41.37 13.04 -2.53
C ALA A 346 -42.42 12.07 -1.99
N ALA A 347 -42.13 10.77 -2.12
CA ALA A 347 -42.94 9.68 -1.57
C ALA A 347 -43.03 9.77 -0.04
N GLU A 348 -44.04 9.11 0.55
CA GLU A 348 -44.21 9.08 2.01
C GLU A 348 -43.06 8.28 2.68
N ARG A 349 -42.48 8.90 3.72
CA ARG A 349 -41.41 8.35 4.55
C ARG A 349 -41.38 9.02 5.91
N ASP A 350 -40.74 8.42 6.90
CA ASP A 350 -40.73 8.93 8.28
C ASP A 350 -39.97 10.25 8.42
N ILE A 351 -38.88 10.45 7.68
CA ILE A 351 -38.03 11.64 7.72
C ILE A 351 -37.67 12.04 6.28
N TYR A 352 -37.73 13.34 6.02
CA TYR A 352 -37.30 13.99 4.77
C TYR A 352 -36.05 14.82 5.01
N PHE A 353 -35.23 14.99 3.96
CA PHE A 353 -34.04 15.83 3.97
C PHE A 353 -34.06 16.81 2.80
N PRO A 354 -34.98 17.82 2.82
CA PRO A 354 -35.07 18.77 1.74
C PRO A 354 -33.86 19.70 1.72
N ILE A 355 -33.39 20.03 0.49
CA ILE A 355 -32.42 21.11 0.28
C ILE A 355 -33.17 22.43 0.35
N ILE A 356 -32.92 23.22 1.38
CA ILE A 356 -33.58 24.52 1.60
C ILE A 356 -32.84 25.60 0.83
N TYR A 357 -31.53 25.68 0.99
CA TYR A 357 -30.66 26.60 0.29
C TYR A 357 -29.62 25.85 -0.50
N SER A 358 -29.30 26.34 -1.68
CA SER A 358 -28.22 25.80 -2.51
C SER A 358 -27.54 26.91 -3.29
N VAL A 359 -26.24 27.02 -3.14
CA VAL A 359 -25.40 27.97 -3.88
C VAL A 359 -24.30 27.17 -4.59
N SER A 360 -24.28 27.29 -5.92
CA SER A 360 -23.23 26.72 -6.79
C SER A 360 -22.36 27.86 -7.32
N LEU A 361 -21.11 27.52 -7.67
CA LEU A 361 -20.20 28.41 -8.42
C LEU A 361 -20.78 28.75 -9.78
#